data_85a7bf5d3329424780bbc9cfe6b087ba
#
_entry.id   85a7bf5d3329424780bbc9cfe6b087ba
#
_cell.length_a   1.000
_cell.length_b   1.000
_cell.length_c   1.000
_cell.angle_alpha   90.00
_cell.angle_beta   90.00
_cell.angle_gamma   90.00
#
_symmetry.space_group_name_H-M   'P 1'
#
loop_
_entity.id
_entity.type
_entity.pdbx_description
1 polymer ?
#
loop_
_entity_poly.entity_id
_entity_poly.type
_entity_poly.pdbx_seq_one_letter_code
_entity_poly.pdbx_strand_id
1 'polypeptide(L)'
;MSLAETLADIRARGDWAALPQALPFARMLGLRVELRGESFTCVMPFQQKLIGNPALPALHGGATGGYMECAGILHLLWSSEALAVPKTIDFAIDYLLSGRPQDTYANVYPVKLGKRVSNLRIEAWQTAPEKPIAVAVMNVLMR
;
A
#
# COMPACT_ATOMS: atom_id res chain seq x y z
N MET A 1 11.79 -7.80 19.50
CA MET A 1 12.49 -7.37 18.27
C MET A 1 12.12 -5.94 17.92
N SER A 2 13.10 -5.12 17.62
CA SER A 2 12.82 -3.78 17.08
C SER A 2 12.30 -3.88 15.65
N LEU A 3 11.71 -2.81 15.14
CA LEU A 3 11.25 -2.77 13.75
C LEU A 3 12.42 -3.00 12.79
N ALA A 4 13.57 -2.36 13.05
CA ALA A 4 14.75 -2.54 12.21
C ALA A 4 15.20 -3.99 12.15
N GLU A 5 15.20 -4.69 13.29
CA GLU A 5 15.55 -6.11 13.36
C GLU A 5 14.52 -6.96 12.61
N THR A 6 13.25 -6.64 12.76
CA THR A 6 12.16 -7.35 12.05
C THR A 6 12.30 -7.19 10.54
N LEU A 7 12.55 -5.96 10.07
CA LEU A 7 12.73 -5.71 8.64
C LEU A 7 13.98 -6.42 8.08
N ALA A 8 15.07 -6.40 8.84
CA ALA A 8 16.29 -7.11 8.44
C ALA A 8 16.05 -8.62 8.34
N ASP A 9 15.32 -9.20 9.28
CA ASP A 9 15.00 -10.62 9.29
C ASP A 9 14.09 -10.99 8.11
N ILE A 10 13.04 -10.22 7.86
CA ILE A 10 12.15 -10.43 6.72
C ILE A 10 12.93 -10.40 5.42
N ARG A 11 13.81 -9.41 5.28
CA ARG A 11 14.61 -9.22 4.06
C ARG A 11 15.60 -10.38 3.87
N ALA A 12 16.29 -10.79 4.95
CA ALA A 12 17.24 -11.87 4.89
C ALA A 12 16.58 -13.22 4.51
N ARG A 13 15.37 -13.45 4.99
CA ARG A 13 14.63 -14.69 4.72
C ARG A 13 13.78 -14.64 3.46
N GLY A 14 13.61 -13.44 2.87
CA GLY A 14 12.70 -13.26 1.76
C GLY A 14 11.23 -13.50 2.13
N ASP A 15 10.88 -13.35 3.40
CA ASP A 15 9.54 -13.61 3.92
C ASP A 15 8.67 -12.37 3.80
N TRP A 16 8.42 -11.95 2.57
CA TRP A 16 7.69 -10.72 2.28
C TRP A 16 6.21 -10.79 2.69
N ALA A 17 5.66 -12.00 2.82
CA ALA A 17 4.30 -12.17 3.33
C ALA A 17 4.17 -11.63 4.77
N ALA A 18 5.26 -11.61 5.53
CA ALA A 18 5.27 -11.07 6.90
C ALA A 18 5.38 -9.55 6.94
N LEU A 19 5.72 -8.90 5.84
CA LEU A 19 5.98 -7.46 5.82
C LEU A 19 4.79 -6.61 6.29
N PRO A 20 3.55 -6.82 5.80
CA PRO A 20 2.41 -6.03 6.28
C PRO A 20 2.17 -6.19 7.78
N GLN A 21 2.51 -7.35 8.35
CA GLN A 21 2.31 -7.60 9.77
C GLN A 21 3.25 -6.76 10.65
N ALA A 22 4.34 -6.27 10.10
CA ALA A 22 5.31 -5.44 10.83
C ALA A 22 4.82 -4.01 11.04
N LEU A 23 3.83 -3.56 10.27
CA LEU A 23 3.29 -2.20 10.36
C LEU A 23 1.89 -2.24 10.98
N PRO A 24 1.67 -1.58 12.14
CA PRO A 24 0.39 -1.67 12.86
C PRO A 24 -0.83 -1.29 12.01
N PHE A 25 -0.74 -0.22 11.21
CA PHE A 25 -1.88 0.21 10.39
C PHE A 25 -2.16 -0.78 9.25
N ALA A 26 -1.13 -1.29 8.61
CA ALA A 26 -1.29 -2.31 7.56
C ALA A 26 -1.91 -3.59 8.14
N ARG A 27 -1.48 -3.97 9.35
CA ARG A 27 -2.04 -5.12 10.05
C ARG A 27 -3.53 -4.89 10.39
N MET A 28 -3.88 -3.69 10.85
CA MET A 28 -5.27 -3.33 11.16
C MET A 28 -6.17 -3.45 9.94
N LEU A 29 -5.71 -3.04 8.77
CA LEU A 29 -6.46 -3.16 7.52
C LEU A 29 -6.43 -4.58 6.94
N GLY A 30 -5.63 -5.48 7.50
CA GLY A 30 -5.51 -6.84 7.00
C GLY A 30 -4.79 -6.94 5.66
N LEU A 31 -3.87 -6.01 5.37
CA LEU A 31 -3.19 -5.98 4.09
C LEU A 31 -2.32 -7.20 3.89
N ARG A 32 -2.24 -7.67 2.64
CA ARG A 32 -1.29 -8.68 2.24
C ARG A 32 -0.56 -8.26 0.96
N VAL A 33 0.55 -8.91 0.69
CA VAL A 33 1.39 -8.63 -0.46
C VAL A 33 1.42 -9.86 -1.36
N GLU A 34 1.20 -9.65 -2.65
CA GLU A 34 1.34 -10.68 -3.68
C GLU A 34 2.52 -10.33 -4.58
N LEU A 35 3.47 -11.25 -4.66
CA LEU A 35 4.65 -11.10 -5.51
C LEU A 35 4.58 -12.10 -6.66
N ARG A 36 4.79 -11.61 -7.89
CA ARG A 36 4.91 -12.44 -9.09
C ARG A 36 6.12 -11.97 -9.86
N GLY A 37 7.25 -12.69 -9.70
CA GLY A 37 8.52 -12.23 -10.22
C GLY A 37 8.91 -10.92 -9.58
N GLU A 38 9.08 -9.88 -10.37
CA GLU A 38 9.41 -8.52 -9.89
C GLU A 38 8.17 -7.65 -9.67
N SER A 39 6.99 -8.21 -9.85
CA SER A 39 5.74 -7.48 -9.68
C SER A 39 5.28 -7.53 -8.22
N PHE A 40 4.91 -6.38 -7.67
CA PHE A 40 4.43 -6.22 -6.31
C PHE A 40 3.01 -5.68 -6.34
N THR A 41 2.07 -6.41 -5.73
CA THR A 41 0.69 -5.96 -5.59
C THR A 41 0.30 -6.02 -4.12
N CYS A 42 -0.21 -4.92 -3.60
CA CYS A 42 -0.73 -4.87 -2.23
C CYS A 42 -2.24 -5.08 -2.28
N VAL A 43 -2.74 -5.99 -1.45
CA VAL A 43 -4.16 -6.35 -1.44
C VAL A 43 -4.79 -5.93 -0.14
N MET A 44 -5.94 -5.25 -0.23
CA MET A 44 -6.80 -4.98 0.92
C MET A 44 -8.02 -5.90 0.81
N PRO A 45 -8.04 -7.01 1.57
CA PRO A 45 -9.20 -7.91 1.59
C PRO A 45 -10.43 -7.15 2.09
N PHE A 46 -11.58 -7.49 1.54
CA PHE A 46 -12.81 -6.84 1.98
C PHE A 46 -13.16 -7.20 3.41
N GLN A 47 -13.57 -6.20 4.17
CA GLN A 47 -14.16 -6.35 5.49
C GLN A 47 -15.32 -5.37 5.61
N GLN A 48 -16.39 -5.77 6.27
CA GLN A 48 -17.59 -4.94 6.40
C GLN A 48 -17.28 -3.58 7.04
N LYS A 49 -16.32 -3.52 7.95
CA LYS A 49 -15.92 -2.28 8.63
C LYS A 49 -15.33 -1.22 7.68
N LEU A 50 -14.98 -1.61 6.43
CA LEU A 50 -14.41 -0.70 5.43
C LEU A 50 -15.49 0.07 4.66
N ILE A 51 -16.76 -0.28 4.84
CA ILE A 51 -17.85 0.41 4.16
C ILE A 51 -18.07 1.77 4.81
N GLY A 52 -18.00 2.83 4.00
CA GLY A 52 -18.24 4.21 4.43
C GLY A 52 -19.64 4.68 4.13
N ASN A 53 -20.23 4.22 3.02
CA ASN A 53 -21.60 4.56 2.65
C ASN A 53 -22.41 3.28 2.45
N PRO A 54 -23.23 2.87 3.45
CA PRO A 54 -24.00 1.63 3.36
C PRO A 54 -25.08 1.63 2.27
N ALA A 55 -25.53 2.82 1.84
CA ALA A 55 -26.61 2.95 0.87
C ALA A 55 -26.15 2.57 -0.54
N LEU A 56 -24.89 2.84 -0.90
CA LEU A 56 -24.38 2.53 -2.24
C LEU A 56 -24.20 1.02 -2.50
N PRO A 57 -23.67 0.10 -1.65
CA PRO A 57 -22.65 0.31 -0.62
C PRO A 57 -21.26 0.62 -1.24
N ALA A 58 -20.50 1.44 -0.57
CA ALA A 58 -19.19 1.86 -1.06
C ALA A 58 -18.15 1.86 0.05
N LEU A 59 -16.90 1.55 -0.31
CA LEU A 59 -15.77 1.66 0.58
C LEU A 59 -15.58 3.09 1.05
N HIS A 60 -15.17 3.25 2.31
CA HIS A 60 -14.82 4.54 2.87
C HIS A 60 -13.56 5.07 2.15
N GLY A 61 -13.64 6.33 1.66
CA GLY A 61 -12.51 6.93 0.95
C GLY A 61 -11.24 7.03 1.79
N GLY A 62 -11.39 7.28 3.09
CA GLY A 62 -10.25 7.30 4.01
C GLY A 62 -9.59 5.93 4.16
N ALA A 63 -10.36 4.85 4.12
CA ALA A 63 -9.80 3.50 4.14
C ALA A 63 -8.99 3.25 2.85
N THR A 64 -9.54 3.59 1.71
CA THR A 64 -8.86 3.47 0.41
C THR A 64 -7.58 4.29 0.37
N GLY A 65 -7.64 5.56 0.80
CA GLY A 65 -6.47 6.44 0.82
C GLY A 65 -5.38 5.95 1.77
N GLY A 66 -5.75 5.58 3.00
CA GLY A 66 -4.79 5.04 3.96
C GLY A 66 -4.17 3.73 3.48
N TYR A 67 -4.96 2.88 2.86
CA TYR A 67 -4.48 1.65 2.23
C TYR A 67 -3.45 1.95 1.14
N MET A 68 -3.75 2.90 0.25
CA MET A 68 -2.84 3.23 -0.85
C MET A 68 -1.53 3.84 -0.36
N GLU A 69 -1.59 4.66 0.69
CA GLU A 69 -0.38 5.17 1.33
C GLU A 69 0.46 4.02 1.90
N CYS A 70 -0.18 3.07 2.58
CA CYS A 70 0.49 1.87 3.08
C CYS A 70 1.12 1.06 1.95
N ALA A 71 0.41 0.90 0.83
CA ALA A 71 0.93 0.17 -0.32
C ALA A 71 2.23 0.78 -0.83
N GLY A 72 2.29 2.11 -0.91
CA GLY A 72 3.51 2.82 -1.29
C GLY A 72 4.66 2.58 -0.32
N ILE A 73 4.40 2.67 0.98
CA ILE A 73 5.40 2.42 2.02
C ILE A 73 5.89 0.97 1.98
N LEU A 74 4.98 0.01 1.88
CA LEU A 74 5.34 -1.41 1.80
C LEU A 74 6.20 -1.69 0.57
N HIS A 75 5.87 -1.09 -0.56
CA HIS A 75 6.66 -1.22 -1.78
C HIS A 75 8.09 -0.70 -1.58
N LEU A 76 8.24 0.45 -0.93
CA LEU A 76 9.57 1.01 -0.66
C LEU A 76 10.36 0.13 0.30
N LEU A 77 9.74 -0.43 1.32
CA LEU A 77 10.40 -1.36 2.24
C LEU A 77 10.83 -2.64 1.53
N TRP A 78 10.04 -3.11 0.59
CA TRP A 78 10.37 -4.29 -0.21
C TRP A 78 11.49 -4.00 -1.22
N SER A 79 11.46 -2.85 -1.88
CA SER A 79 12.36 -2.52 -3.00
C SER A 79 13.63 -1.80 -2.57
N SER A 80 13.81 -1.52 -1.29
CA SER A 80 14.99 -0.82 -0.76
C SER A 80 15.56 -1.59 0.43
N GLU A 81 16.65 -1.07 1.01
CA GLU A 81 17.25 -1.65 2.20
C GLU A 81 16.94 -0.84 3.46
N ALA A 82 15.86 -0.06 3.42
CA ALA A 82 15.45 0.75 4.56
C ALA A 82 15.13 -0.12 5.78
N LEU A 83 15.60 0.30 6.94
CA LEU A 83 15.35 -0.36 8.22
C LEU A 83 14.43 0.47 9.12
N ALA A 84 13.86 1.53 8.58
CA ALA A 84 12.88 2.37 9.24
C ALA A 84 11.79 2.71 8.23
N VAL A 85 10.60 3.02 8.75
CA VAL A 85 9.46 3.37 7.88
C VAL A 85 9.77 4.71 7.20
N PRO A 86 9.75 4.76 5.86
CA PRO A 86 9.86 6.03 5.14
C PRO A 86 8.72 6.96 5.55
N LYS A 87 8.98 8.25 5.53
CA LYS A 87 8.01 9.25 5.98
C LYS A 87 7.32 9.91 4.81
N THR A 88 5.99 9.82 4.76
CA THR A 88 5.21 10.50 3.74
C THR A 88 5.34 12.01 3.92
N ILE A 89 5.75 12.69 2.86
CA ILE A 89 5.82 14.17 2.81
C ILE A 89 4.45 14.72 2.39
N ASP A 90 3.91 14.20 1.31
CA ASP A 90 2.58 14.54 0.84
C ASP A 90 1.96 13.36 0.10
N PHE A 91 0.63 13.41 -0.01
CA PHE A 91 -0.16 12.37 -0.64
C PHE A 91 -1.39 13.02 -1.25
N ALA A 92 -1.57 12.88 -2.55
CA ALA A 92 -2.74 13.38 -3.27
C ALA A 92 -3.43 12.23 -3.96
N ILE A 93 -4.74 12.12 -3.76
CA ILE A 93 -5.55 11.04 -4.30
C ILE A 93 -6.73 11.58 -5.09
N ASP A 94 -7.01 10.93 -6.23
CA ASP A 94 -8.19 11.16 -7.03
C ASP A 94 -9.06 9.90 -7.00
N TYR A 95 -10.30 10.04 -6.56
CA TYR A 95 -11.28 8.97 -6.56
C TYR A 95 -12.02 8.97 -7.88
N LEU A 96 -11.89 7.89 -8.66
CA LEU A 96 -12.42 7.81 -10.02
C LEU A 96 -13.73 7.04 -10.08
N LEU A 97 -13.85 5.98 -9.27
CA LEU A 97 -15.01 5.11 -9.19
C LEU A 97 -15.29 4.79 -7.73
N SER A 98 -16.56 4.51 -7.40
CA SER A 98 -16.90 4.01 -6.08
C SER A 98 -16.28 2.63 -5.87
N GLY A 99 -15.55 2.46 -4.76
CA GLY A 99 -15.07 1.14 -4.36
C GLY A 99 -16.23 0.28 -3.90
N ARG A 100 -16.32 -0.93 -4.43
CA ARG A 100 -17.37 -1.86 -4.07
C ARG A 100 -16.97 -2.75 -2.90
N PRO A 101 -17.94 -3.45 -2.25
CA PRO A 101 -17.63 -4.36 -1.15
C PRO A 101 -16.97 -5.65 -1.65
N GLN A 102 -15.73 -5.52 -2.07
CA GLN A 102 -14.90 -6.62 -2.57
C GLN A 102 -13.44 -6.26 -2.35
N ASP A 103 -12.54 -7.23 -2.56
CA ASP A 103 -11.10 -7.01 -2.41
C ASP A 103 -10.61 -5.92 -3.34
N THR A 104 -9.62 -5.16 -2.86
CA THR A 104 -9.00 -4.07 -3.62
C THR A 104 -7.51 -4.38 -3.79
N TYR A 105 -7.00 -4.10 -4.97
CA TYR A 105 -5.62 -4.35 -5.36
C TYR A 105 -4.95 -3.02 -5.67
N ALA A 106 -3.69 -2.88 -5.26
CA ALA A 106 -2.93 -1.67 -5.56
C ALA A 106 -1.58 -2.03 -6.15
N ASN A 107 -1.26 -1.38 -7.25
CA ASN A 107 0.05 -1.45 -7.87
C ASN A 107 0.77 -0.13 -7.66
N VAL A 108 2.07 -0.21 -7.39
CA VAL A 108 2.92 0.95 -7.11
C VAL A 108 3.88 1.12 -8.28
N TYR A 109 3.91 2.32 -8.83
CA TYR A 109 4.78 2.67 -9.95
C TYR A 109 5.76 3.75 -9.47
N PRO A 110 7.01 3.39 -9.17
CA PRO A 110 8.01 4.41 -8.82
C PRO A 110 8.25 5.35 -9.99
N VAL A 111 8.12 6.65 -9.74
CA VAL A 111 8.46 7.68 -10.72
C VAL A 111 9.92 8.04 -10.58
N LYS A 112 10.38 8.20 -9.33
CA LYS A 112 11.76 8.45 -9.01
C LYS A 112 12.08 7.83 -7.65
N LEU A 113 13.14 7.03 -7.60
CA LEU A 113 13.65 6.47 -6.35
C LEU A 113 14.95 7.19 -6.00
N GLY A 114 14.86 8.17 -5.12
CA GLY A 114 16.01 8.94 -4.66
C GLY A 114 16.54 8.44 -3.33
N LYS A 115 17.74 8.89 -2.97
CA LYS A 115 18.33 8.56 -1.66
C LYS A 115 17.58 9.26 -0.53
N ARG A 116 17.09 10.48 -0.77
CA ARG A 116 16.38 11.27 0.23
C ARG A 116 14.89 11.30 -0.01
N VAL A 117 14.47 11.49 -1.25
CA VAL A 117 13.05 11.62 -1.60
C VAL A 117 12.75 10.68 -2.73
N SER A 118 11.67 9.94 -2.60
CA SER A 118 11.11 9.10 -3.64
C SER A 118 9.73 9.60 -4.02
N ASN A 119 9.40 9.48 -5.29
CA ASN A 119 8.09 9.85 -5.84
C ASN A 119 7.43 8.59 -6.37
N LEU A 120 6.20 8.33 -5.93
CA LEU A 120 5.46 7.13 -6.29
C LEU A 120 4.11 7.51 -6.89
N ARG A 121 3.66 6.70 -7.84
CA ARG A 121 2.28 6.67 -8.30
C ARG A 121 1.67 5.36 -7.85
N ILE A 122 0.48 5.41 -7.27
CA ILE A 122 -0.24 4.23 -6.82
C ILE A 122 -1.59 4.18 -7.52
N GLU A 123 -1.98 3.01 -8.02
CA GLU A 123 -3.28 2.79 -8.65
C GLU A 123 -3.98 1.66 -7.94
N ALA A 124 -5.18 1.93 -7.43
CA ALA A 124 -6.03 0.92 -6.80
C ALA A 124 -7.12 0.50 -7.76
N TRP A 125 -7.37 -0.80 -7.84
CA TRP A 125 -8.37 -1.36 -8.75
C TRP A 125 -9.05 -2.58 -8.13
N GLN A 126 -10.17 -2.99 -8.67
CA GLN A 126 -10.94 -4.14 -8.16
C GLN A 126 -11.23 -5.16 -9.24
N THR A 127 -11.73 -4.75 -10.39
CA THR A 127 -12.09 -5.68 -11.46
C THR A 127 -10.94 -5.90 -12.43
N ALA A 128 -10.21 -4.84 -12.77
CA ALA A 128 -9.08 -4.90 -13.72
C ALA A 128 -8.15 -3.73 -13.49
N PRO A 129 -6.82 -3.94 -13.68
CA PRO A 129 -5.83 -2.85 -13.52
C PRO A 129 -6.10 -1.65 -14.43
N GLU A 130 -6.72 -1.87 -15.59
CA GLU A 130 -7.04 -0.81 -16.55
C GLU A 130 -8.22 0.07 -16.11
N LYS A 131 -8.92 -0.33 -15.03
CA LYS A 131 -10.07 0.40 -14.49
C LYS A 131 -9.82 0.77 -13.03
N PRO A 132 -8.89 1.67 -12.75
CA PRO A 132 -8.61 2.04 -11.36
C PRO A 132 -9.82 2.73 -10.72
N ILE A 133 -10.06 2.42 -9.45
CA ILE A 133 -11.07 3.12 -8.65
C ILE A 133 -10.50 4.40 -8.06
N ALA A 134 -9.18 4.44 -7.87
CA ALA A 134 -8.48 5.61 -7.35
C ALA A 134 -7.03 5.60 -7.83
N VAL A 135 -6.48 6.80 -8.02
CA VAL A 135 -5.06 6.99 -8.35
C VAL A 135 -4.48 7.99 -7.36
N ALA A 136 -3.24 7.77 -6.97
CA ALA A 136 -2.57 8.64 -6.01
C ALA A 136 -1.14 8.90 -6.46
N VAL A 137 -0.62 10.06 -6.06
CA VAL A 137 0.79 10.38 -6.14
C VAL A 137 1.27 10.72 -4.74
N MET A 138 2.46 10.26 -4.38
CA MET A 138 3.01 10.54 -3.07
C MET A 138 4.50 10.82 -3.16
N ASN A 139 4.94 11.73 -2.30
CA ASN A 139 6.35 12.01 -2.09
C ASN A 139 6.72 11.52 -0.70
N VAL A 140 7.85 10.85 -0.62
CA VAL A 140 8.26 10.14 0.58
C VAL A 140 9.70 10.50 0.91
N LEU A 141 9.93 10.82 2.20
CA LEU A 141 11.28 11.01 2.72
C LEU A 141 11.84 9.65 3.11
N MET A 142 12.91 9.26 2.45
CA MET A 142 13.60 7.99 2.75
C MET A 142 14.46 8.14 4.01
N ARG A 143 14.58 7.06 4.76
CA ARG A 143 15.36 7.02 6.00
C ARG A 143 16.41 5.92 5.97
#